data_610243772f1422588ed927c39c6754e0
#
_entry.id   610243772f1422588ed927c39c6754e0
#
_cell.length_a   1.000
_cell.length_b   1.000
_cell.length_c   1.000
_cell.angle_alpha   90.00
_cell.angle_beta   90.00
_cell.angle_gamma   90.00
#
_symmetry.space_group_name_H-M   'P 1'
#
loop_
_entity.id
_entity.type
_entity.pdbx_description
1 polymer ?
#
loop_
_entity_poly.entity_id
_entity_poly.type
_entity_poly.pdbx_seq_one_letter_code
_entity_poly.pdbx_strand_id
1 'polypeptide(L)'
;MKKLKIGIIVNGNFVDKYTHQLARWIKSNNKKLVSTSFISIEKKKDLNFINKKILKKIFFKLIIFFENLLLQFHQIHKSHLKKIDLRKVIKNKIIIQKYKIGNKYLFKNKDIEKVKKEKFDILIRSCGEIISEDLIKTTKYGILSFHHGDYRKFRGSPAGFWEVFYREIKTGFMIQKIDKTLDFGNIISNGFFQTKSFFFIKSS
;
A
#
# COMPACT_ATOMS: atom_id res chain seq x y z
N MET A 1 -20.40 14.31 -18.41
CA MET A 1 -19.38 13.26 -18.13
C MET A 1 -19.81 12.44 -16.93
N LYS A 2 -19.77 11.09 -17.04
CA LYS A 2 -20.05 10.20 -15.92
C LYS A 2 -18.96 10.34 -14.85
N LYS A 3 -19.36 10.51 -13.59
CA LYS A 3 -18.41 10.59 -12.47
C LYS A 3 -17.80 9.21 -12.21
N LEU A 4 -16.47 9.16 -12.01
CA LEU A 4 -15.77 7.93 -11.65
C LEU A 4 -15.90 7.64 -10.16
N LYS A 5 -16.30 6.44 -9.81
CA LYS A 5 -16.35 5.97 -8.43
C LYS A 5 -15.02 5.31 -8.04
N ILE A 6 -14.29 5.93 -7.12
CA ILE A 6 -12.96 5.51 -6.70
C ILE A 6 -12.99 5.04 -5.24
N GLY A 7 -12.40 3.86 -4.99
CA GLY A 7 -12.15 3.37 -3.64
C GLY A 7 -10.65 3.26 -3.34
N ILE A 8 -10.29 3.28 -2.06
CA ILE A 8 -8.90 3.11 -1.60
C ILE A 8 -8.80 1.87 -0.72
N ILE A 9 -7.88 0.95 -1.03
CA ILE A 9 -7.61 -0.25 -0.25
C ILE A 9 -6.47 0.03 0.71
N VAL A 10 -6.70 -0.18 2.01
CA VAL A 10 -5.74 0.12 3.10
C VAL A 10 -5.71 -0.99 4.14
N ASN A 11 -4.69 -1.01 4.99
CA ASN A 11 -4.61 -1.84 6.18
C ASN A 11 -5.09 -1.06 7.41
N GLY A 12 -6.29 -1.40 7.89
CA GLY A 12 -6.90 -0.70 9.03
C GLY A 12 -7.40 0.70 8.70
N ASN A 13 -7.43 1.59 9.70
CA ASN A 13 -7.96 2.94 9.57
C ASN A 13 -6.87 4.01 9.44
N PHE A 14 -5.68 3.68 9.93
CA PHE A 14 -4.57 4.63 10.01
C PHE A 14 -3.62 4.45 8.84
N VAL A 15 -3.46 5.51 8.07
CA VAL A 15 -2.67 5.53 6.82
C VAL A 15 -1.51 6.52 6.93
N ASP A 16 -0.56 6.40 6.03
CA ASP A 16 0.51 7.37 5.86
C ASP A 16 0.00 8.71 5.30
N LYS A 17 0.88 9.70 5.29
CA LYS A 17 0.57 11.06 4.80
C LYS A 17 0.14 11.05 3.33
N TYR A 18 0.78 10.25 2.49
CA TYR A 18 0.51 10.25 1.06
C TYR A 18 -0.86 9.66 0.73
N THR A 19 -1.21 8.55 1.35
CA THR A 19 -2.56 7.96 1.24
C THR A 19 -3.63 8.94 1.73
N HIS A 20 -3.36 9.65 2.83
CA HIS A 20 -4.28 10.66 3.33
C HIS A 20 -4.41 11.85 2.37
N GLN A 21 -3.31 12.33 1.78
CA GLN A 21 -3.34 13.41 0.78
C GLN A 21 -4.11 12.98 -0.49
N LEU A 22 -3.88 11.75 -0.96
CA LEU A 22 -4.63 11.17 -2.07
C LEU A 22 -6.14 11.16 -1.78
N ALA A 23 -6.54 10.72 -0.60
CA ALA A 23 -7.95 10.71 -0.18
C ALA A 23 -8.56 12.12 -0.15
N ARG A 24 -7.81 13.11 0.35
CA ARG A 24 -8.23 14.52 0.34
C ARG A 24 -8.38 15.03 -1.08
N TRP A 25 -7.43 14.76 -1.96
CA TRP A 25 -7.47 15.16 -3.36
C TRP A 25 -8.68 14.54 -4.09
N ILE A 26 -8.94 13.25 -3.90
CA ILE A 26 -10.13 12.60 -4.47
C ILE A 26 -11.39 13.30 -3.98
N LYS A 27 -11.48 13.61 -2.68
CA LYS A 27 -12.65 14.27 -2.08
C LYS A 27 -12.83 15.70 -2.59
N SER A 28 -11.75 16.46 -2.79
CA SER A 28 -11.82 17.84 -3.31
C SER A 28 -12.25 17.90 -4.79
N ASN A 29 -12.01 16.84 -5.54
CA ASN A 29 -12.39 16.72 -6.96
C ASN A 29 -13.77 16.08 -7.18
N ASN A 30 -14.70 16.29 -6.26
CA ASN A 30 -16.04 15.69 -6.28
C ASN A 30 -16.92 16.04 -7.51
N LYS A 31 -16.57 17.08 -8.27
CA LYS A 31 -17.24 17.42 -9.54
C LYS A 31 -17.02 16.37 -10.63
N LYS A 32 -15.81 15.77 -10.66
CA LYS A 32 -15.38 14.75 -11.65
C LYS A 32 -15.27 13.34 -11.07
N LEU A 33 -15.00 13.26 -9.76
CA LEU A 33 -14.74 11.99 -9.07
C LEU A 33 -15.76 11.80 -7.95
N VAL A 34 -16.14 10.57 -7.70
CA VAL A 34 -16.92 10.16 -6.52
C VAL A 34 -16.03 9.23 -5.69
N SER A 35 -15.47 9.75 -4.61
CA SER A 35 -14.84 8.92 -3.60
C SER A 35 -15.89 8.58 -2.56
N THR A 36 -16.16 7.31 -2.39
CA THR A 36 -17.24 6.92 -1.52
C THR A 36 -16.80 6.06 -0.35
N SER A 37 -15.76 5.27 -0.52
CA SER A 37 -15.40 4.28 0.50
C SER A 37 -13.91 4.00 0.51
N PHE A 38 -13.40 3.60 1.68
CA PHE A 38 -12.14 2.89 1.73
C PHE A 38 -12.36 1.46 2.21
N ILE A 39 -11.59 0.54 1.67
CA ILE A 39 -11.62 -0.88 1.99
C ILE A 39 -10.52 -1.15 3.01
N SER A 40 -10.91 -1.50 4.24
CA SER A 40 -9.98 -1.84 5.31
C SER A 40 -9.79 -3.36 5.35
N ILE A 41 -8.56 -3.80 5.07
CA ILE A 41 -8.17 -5.19 5.23
C ILE A 41 -7.80 -5.42 6.70
N GLU A 42 -8.50 -6.34 7.35
CA GLU A 42 -8.25 -6.72 8.74
C GLU A 42 -7.74 -8.16 8.80
N LYS A 43 -6.69 -8.38 9.59
CA LYS A 43 -6.18 -9.72 9.88
C LYS A 43 -7.00 -10.32 11.00
N LYS A 44 -7.47 -11.56 10.83
CA LYS A 44 -7.91 -12.34 11.97
C LYS A 44 -6.70 -12.57 12.87
N LYS A 45 -6.81 -12.27 14.16
CA LYS A 45 -5.75 -12.58 15.14
C LYS A 45 -5.62 -14.09 15.22
N ASP A 46 -4.62 -14.66 14.56
CA ASP A 46 -4.18 -16.03 14.82
C ASP A 46 -3.36 -15.98 16.11
N LEU A 47 -3.88 -16.57 17.17
CA LEU A 47 -3.28 -16.63 18.51
C LEU A 47 -2.06 -17.55 18.60
N ASN A 48 -1.72 -18.28 17.55
CA ASN A 48 -0.68 -19.29 17.58
C ASN A 48 0.41 -19.04 16.54
N PHE A 49 1.43 -18.26 16.88
CA PHE A 49 2.76 -18.41 16.26
C PHE A 49 3.84 -17.73 17.10
N ILE A 50 4.24 -18.38 18.17
CA ILE A 50 5.58 -18.17 18.76
C ILE A 50 6.49 -19.16 18.04
N ASN A 51 7.38 -18.72 17.15
CA ASN A 51 8.42 -19.61 16.64
C ASN A 51 9.61 -18.90 16.00
N LYS A 52 10.81 -19.39 16.36
CA LYS A 52 12.17 -19.39 15.74
C LYS A 52 12.68 -18.22 14.87
N LYS A 53 11.86 -17.29 14.42
CA LYS A 53 12.27 -16.04 13.75
C LYS A 53 12.47 -14.86 14.71
N ILE A 54 12.44 -15.10 16.03
CA ILE A 54 12.45 -14.03 17.05
C ILE A 54 13.80 -13.29 17.05
N LEU A 55 14.93 -13.99 16.99
CA LEU A 55 16.26 -13.37 17.00
C LEU A 55 16.50 -12.47 15.78
N LYS A 56 16.14 -12.92 14.57
CA LYS A 56 16.24 -12.08 13.35
C LYS A 56 15.31 -10.86 13.43
N LYS A 57 14.11 -11.02 14.01
CA LYS A 57 13.19 -9.90 14.22
C LYS A 57 13.68 -8.91 15.28
N ILE A 58 14.36 -9.37 16.33
CA ILE A 58 14.94 -8.53 17.38
C ILE A 58 16.08 -7.72 16.77
N PHE A 59 17.01 -8.34 16.06
CA PHE A 59 18.11 -7.67 15.39
C PHE A 59 17.61 -6.59 14.41
N PHE A 60 16.63 -6.92 13.58
CA PHE A 60 16.04 -5.94 12.66
C PHE A 60 15.31 -4.80 13.38
N LYS A 61 14.64 -5.10 14.51
CA LYS A 61 14.02 -4.06 15.34
C LYS A 61 15.04 -3.15 16.01
N LEU A 62 16.20 -3.67 16.42
CA LEU A 62 17.29 -2.88 16.96
C LEU A 62 17.86 -1.92 15.90
N ILE A 63 18.10 -2.39 14.69
CA ILE A 63 18.55 -1.53 13.58
C ILE A 63 17.52 -0.41 13.34
N ILE A 64 16.22 -0.74 13.23
CA ILE A 64 15.17 0.24 13.06
C ILE A 64 15.11 1.22 14.25
N PHE A 65 15.32 0.74 15.46
CA PHE A 65 15.34 1.58 16.66
C PHE A 65 16.49 2.60 16.62
N PHE A 66 17.72 2.15 16.33
CA PHE A 66 18.88 3.04 16.21
C PHE A 66 18.71 4.02 15.04
N GLU A 67 18.22 3.57 13.90
CA GLU A 67 17.92 4.43 12.76
C GLU A 67 16.87 5.48 13.13
N ASN A 68 15.81 5.10 13.85
CA ASN A 68 14.80 6.03 14.33
C ASN A 68 15.38 7.05 15.33
N LEU A 69 16.29 6.63 16.19
CA LEU A 69 16.98 7.52 17.14
C LEU A 69 17.83 8.56 16.41
N LEU A 70 18.64 8.14 15.44
CA LEU A 70 19.44 9.03 14.59
C LEU A 70 18.58 10.04 13.81
N LEU A 71 17.40 9.60 13.37
CA LEU A 71 16.50 10.41 12.57
C LEU A 71 15.56 11.31 13.37
N GLN A 72 15.49 11.15 14.71
CA GLN A 72 14.73 12.07 15.58
C GLN A 72 15.22 13.53 15.49
N PHE A 73 16.50 13.73 15.15
CA PHE A 73 17.09 15.05 14.96
C PHE A 73 16.69 15.70 13.62
N HIS A 74 16.13 14.97 12.66
CA HIS A 74 15.66 15.52 11.39
C HIS A 74 14.15 15.78 11.39
N GLN A 75 13.74 17.05 11.41
CA GLN A 75 12.31 17.45 11.46
C GLN A 75 11.45 16.91 10.29
N ILE A 76 12.06 16.76 9.10
CA ILE A 76 11.39 16.24 7.90
C ILE A 76 10.83 14.82 8.15
N HIS A 77 11.48 14.09 9.01
CA HIS A 77 11.19 12.70 9.30
C HIS A 77 9.93 12.45 10.11
N LYS A 78 9.66 13.27 11.12
CA LYS A 78 8.47 13.10 11.99
C LYS A 78 7.16 13.13 11.21
N SER A 79 7.12 13.90 10.12
CA SER A 79 5.90 14.02 9.29
C SER A 79 5.57 12.76 8.48
N HIS A 80 6.57 11.97 8.08
CA HIS A 80 6.37 10.76 7.27
C HIS A 80 5.92 9.54 8.09
N LEU A 81 6.31 9.49 9.37
CA LEU A 81 5.92 8.40 10.28
C LEU A 81 4.54 8.58 10.88
N LYS A 82 3.98 9.79 10.81
CA LYS A 82 2.69 10.08 11.40
C LYS A 82 1.57 9.31 10.68
N LYS A 83 0.93 8.43 11.41
CA LYS A 83 -0.28 7.75 10.94
C LYS A 83 -1.50 8.64 11.16
N ILE A 84 -2.31 8.79 10.13
CA ILE A 84 -3.47 9.67 10.10
C ILE A 84 -4.73 8.83 9.92
N ASP A 85 -5.77 9.12 10.68
CA ASP A 85 -7.05 8.41 10.58
C ASP A 85 -7.78 8.81 9.29
N LEU A 86 -7.93 7.85 8.39
CA LEU A 86 -8.58 8.05 7.08
C LEU A 86 -10.08 8.39 7.21
N ARG A 87 -10.73 7.99 8.32
CA ARG A 87 -12.15 8.27 8.60
C ARG A 87 -12.44 9.76 8.71
N LYS A 88 -11.43 10.58 8.99
CA LYS A 88 -11.54 12.05 8.99
C LYS A 88 -11.82 12.62 7.60
N VAL A 89 -11.47 11.89 6.55
CA VAL A 89 -11.65 12.30 5.15
C VAL A 89 -12.77 11.51 4.48
N ILE A 90 -12.74 10.18 4.59
CA ILE A 90 -13.72 9.28 3.98
C ILE A 90 -14.44 8.54 5.10
N LYS A 91 -15.74 8.81 5.26
CA LYS A 91 -16.54 8.19 6.33
C LYS A 91 -16.97 6.76 6.01
N ASN A 92 -17.27 6.48 4.74
CA ASN A 92 -17.71 5.15 4.33
C ASN A 92 -16.54 4.17 4.35
N LYS A 93 -16.67 3.13 5.18
CA LYS A 93 -15.68 2.06 5.35
C LYS A 93 -16.29 0.71 5.01
N ILE A 94 -15.60 -0.07 4.21
CA ILE A 94 -15.90 -1.47 3.96
C ILE A 94 -14.82 -2.30 4.63
N ILE A 95 -15.21 -3.20 5.52
CA ILE A 95 -14.30 -4.12 6.17
C ILE A 95 -14.29 -5.44 5.41
N ILE A 96 -13.11 -5.87 5.00
CA ILE A 96 -12.88 -7.20 4.43
C ILE A 96 -11.87 -7.96 5.28
N GLN A 97 -12.18 -9.22 5.55
CA GLN A 97 -11.33 -10.07 6.36
C GLN A 97 -10.46 -10.96 5.49
N LYS A 98 -9.15 -10.88 5.75
CA LYS A 98 -8.15 -11.74 5.15
C LYS A 98 -7.97 -13.00 5.98
N TYR A 99 -7.92 -14.13 5.33
CA TYR A 99 -7.58 -15.40 5.93
C TYR A 99 -6.52 -16.14 5.10
N LYS A 100 -5.83 -17.07 5.70
CA LYS A 100 -4.73 -17.81 5.07
C LYS A 100 -5.14 -19.28 4.86
N ILE A 101 -4.93 -19.78 3.63
CA ILE A 101 -5.01 -21.20 3.31
C ILE A 101 -3.67 -21.61 2.69
N GLY A 102 -2.93 -22.48 3.38
CA GLY A 102 -1.57 -22.82 2.94
C GLY A 102 -0.70 -21.56 2.85
N ASN A 103 -0.13 -21.30 1.68
CA ASN A 103 0.69 -20.12 1.41
C ASN A 103 -0.07 -18.95 0.75
N LYS A 104 -1.38 -19.12 0.47
CA LYS A 104 -2.19 -18.09 -0.18
C LYS A 104 -3.04 -17.31 0.82
N TYR A 105 -3.21 -16.02 0.55
CA TYR A 105 -4.13 -15.16 1.27
C TYR A 105 -5.37 -14.91 0.41
N LEU A 106 -6.53 -15.14 1.00
CA LEU A 106 -7.83 -15.03 0.34
C LEU A 106 -8.76 -14.11 1.15
N PHE A 107 -9.81 -13.63 0.51
CA PHE A 107 -10.90 -12.89 1.14
C PHE A 107 -12.17 -13.73 1.13
N LYS A 108 -13.03 -13.55 2.14
CA LYS A 108 -14.30 -14.27 2.20
C LYS A 108 -15.23 -13.82 1.08
N ASN A 109 -15.93 -14.73 0.43
CA ASN A 109 -16.86 -14.42 -0.66
C ASN A 109 -17.87 -13.34 -0.26
N LYS A 110 -18.42 -13.40 0.95
CA LYS A 110 -19.34 -12.37 1.47
C LYS A 110 -18.72 -10.96 1.52
N ASP A 111 -17.40 -10.86 1.73
CA ASP A 111 -16.72 -9.57 1.78
C ASP A 111 -16.41 -9.06 0.36
N ILE A 112 -16.08 -9.96 -0.56
CA ILE A 112 -15.94 -9.64 -2.00
C ILE A 112 -17.27 -9.12 -2.55
N GLU A 113 -18.40 -9.77 -2.22
CA GLU A 113 -19.73 -9.31 -2.65
C GLU A 113 -20.08 -7.91 -2.10
N LYS A 114 -19.66 -7.57 -0.87
CA LYS A 114 -19.81 -6.19 -0.37
C LYS A 114 -19.11 -5.17 -1.25
N VAL A 115 -17.85 -5.48 -1.64
CA VAL A 115 -17.06 -4.60 -2.52
C VAL A 115 -17.70 -4.49 -3.90
N LYS A 116 -18.16 -5.62 -4.45
CA LYS A 116 -18.80 -5.68 -5.77
C LYS A 116 -20.10 -4.86 -5.84
N LYS A 117 -20.90 -4.87 -4.76
CA LYS A 117 -22.12 -4.05 -4.67
C LYS A 117 -21.86 -2.55 -4.79
N GLU A 118 -20.69 -2.10 -4.40
CA GLU A 118 -20.30 -0.70 -4.51
C GLU A 118 -20.05 -0.25 -5.95
N LYS A 119 -19.82 -1.17 -6.89
CA LYS A 119 -19.62 -0.89 -8.33
C LYS A 119 -18.51 0.17 -8.55
N PHE A 120 -17.36 -0.03 -7.92
CA PHE A 120 -16.21 0.84 -8.14
C PHE A 120 -15.76 0.81 -9.60
N ASP A 121 -15.48 1.99 -10.15
CA ASP A 121 -14.80 2.10 -11.45
C ASP A 121 -13.32 1.76 -11.30
N ILE A 122 -12.66 2.30 -10.26
CA ILE A 122 -11.25 2.09 -9.96
C ILE A 122 -11.07 1.88 -8.46
N LEU A 123 -10.20 0.94 -8.09
CA LEU A 123 -9.65 0.84 -6.76
C LEU A 123 -8.18 1.24 -6.77
N ILE A 124 -7.72 1.93 -5.73
CA ILE A 124 -6.31 2.30 -5.55
C ILE A 124 -5.77 1.51 -4.36
N ARG A 125 -4.77 0.68 -4.60
CA ARG A 125 -4.10 -0.10 -3.55
C ARG A 125 -3.08 0.79 -2.83
N SER A 126 -3.30 0.99 -1.54
CA SER A 126 -2.38 1.68 -0.63
C SER A 126 -2.10 0.80 0.60
N CYS A 127 -1.71 -0.43 0.35
CA CYS A 127 -1.36 -1.42 1.37
C CYS A 127 -0.33 -2.41 0.83
N GLY A 128 0.41 -3.07 1.72
CA GLY A 128 1.39 -4.10 1.35
C GLY A 128 0.80 -5.49 1.07
N GLU A 129 -0.53 -5.62 1.07
CA GLU A 129 -1.18 -6.92 0.93
C GLU A 129 -1.29 -7.35 -0.53
N ILE A 130 -1.14 -8.65 -0.77
CA ILE A 130 -1.40 -9.24 -2.09
C ILE A 130 -2.91 -9.23 -2.33
N ILE A 131 -3.32 -8.72 -3.48
CA ILE A 131 -4.72 -8.63 -3.89
C ILE A 131 -5.12 -9.91 -4.62
N SER A 132 -6.21 -10.53 -4.18
CA SER A 132 -6.74 -11.73 -4.84
C SER A 132 -7.42 -11.39 -6.17
N GLU A 133 -7.44 -12.36 -7.09
CA GLU A 133 -8.11 -12.23 -8.38
C GLU A 133 -9.60 -11.85 -8.25
N ASP A 134 -10.28 -12.41 -7.24
CA ASP A 134 -11.70 -12.12 -6.99
C ASP A 134 -11.91 -10.64 -6.65
N LEU A 135 -10.98 -10.01 -5.90
CA LEU A 135 -11.06 -8.59 -5.61
C LEU A 135 -10.76 -7.74 -6.85
N ILE A 136 -9.83 -8.16 -7.71
CA ILE A 136 -9.53 -7.48 -8.97
C ILE A 136 -10.78 -7.41 -9.86
N LYS A 137 -11.54 -8.49 -9.93
CA LYS A 137 -12.76 -8.60 -10.74
C LYS A 137 -13.93 -7.74 -10.23
N THR A 138 -13.84 -7.15 -9.04
CA THR A 138 -14.92 -6.29 -8.50
C THR A 138 -14.97 -4.91 -9.12
N THR A 139 -13.98 -4.51 -9.92
CA THR A 139 -13.84 -3.16 -10.46
C THR A 139 -13.98 -3.14 -11.97
N LYS A 140 -14.49 -2.03 -12.50
CA LYS A 140 -14.68 -1.87 -13.95
C LYS A 140 -13.35 -1.74 -14.69
N TYR A 141 -12.46 -0.87 -14.21
CA TYR A 141 -11.19 -0.55 -14.89
C TYR A 141 -9.98 -1.19 -14.20
N GLY A 142 -10.17 -1.84 -13.05
CA GLY A 142 -9.13 -2.56 -12.31
C GLY A 142 -8.62 -1.84 -11.09
N ILE A 143 -7.54 -2.38 -10.54
CA ILE A 143 -6.89 -1.87 -9.32
C ILE A 143 -5.55 -1.27 -9.70
N LEU A 144 -5.35 -0.01 -9.33
CA LEU A 144 -4.09 0.69 -9.49
C LEU A 144 -3.22 0.52 -8.26
N SER A 145 -1.93 0.29 -8.46
CA SER A 145 -0.96 0.18 -7.39
C SER A 145 0.28 0.99 -7.71
N PHE A 146 0.74 1.73 -6.71
CA PHE A 146 2.07 2.32 -6.75
C PHE A 146 3.09 1.26 -6.34
N HIS A 147 4.20 1.16 -7.08
CA HIS A 147 5.31 0.29 -6.78
C HIS A 147 6.60 1.11 -6.72
N HIS A 148 7.39 0.87 -5.69
CA HIS A 148 8.71 1.47 -5.52
C HIS A 148 9.76 0.58 -6.17
N GLY A 149 10.79 1.20 -6.74
CA GLY A 149 11.89 0.53 -7.38
C GLY A 149 11.76 0.47 -8.92
N ASP A 150 12.92 0.35 -9.58
CA ASP A 150 12.95 0.05 -11.01
C ASP A 150 12.60 -1.44 -11.20
N TYR A 151 11.39 -1.72 -11.65
CA TYR A 151 10.86 -3.06 -11.85
C TYR A 151 11.71 -3.94 -12.78
N ARG A 152 12.57 -3.33 -13.62
CA ARG A 152 13.48 -4.04 -14.53
C ARG A 152 14.69 -4.58 -13.79
N LYS A 153 15.11 -3.90 -12.70
CA LYS A 153 16.30 -4.25 -11.93
C LYS A 153 15.95 -4.88 -10.58
N PHE A 154 15.05 -4.24 -9.84
CA PHE A 154 14.78 -4.57 -8.46
C PHE A 154 13.31 -4.87 -8.24
N ARG A 155 13.03 -6.11 -7.87
CA ARG A 155 11.69 -6.60 -7.56
C ARG A 155 11.66 -7.03 -6.11
N GLY A 156 10.74 -6.49 -5.34
CA GLY A 156 10.53 -6.94 -3.98
C GLY A 156 10.80 -5.89 -2.90
N SER A 157 10.64 -6.34 -1.66
CA SER A 157 10.74 -5.55 -0.45
C SER A 157 12.12 -5.69 0.20
N PRO A 158 12.64 -4.69 0.92
CA PRO A 158 12.01 -3.38 1.16
C PRO A 158 12.16 -2.43 -0.02
N ALA A 159 11.18 -1.54 -0.17
CA ALA A 159 11.19 -0.54 -1.23
C ALA A 159 12.40 0.40 -1.12
N GLY A 160 13.09 0.66 -2.24
CA GLY A 160 14.27 1.53 -2.30
C GLY A 160 15.55 0.94 -1.67
N PHE A 161 15.47 -0.22 -1.03
CA PHE A 161 16.61 -0.83 -0.34
C PHE A 161 17.72 -1.23 -1.32
N TRP A 162 17.36 -1.88 -2.38
CA TRP A 162 18.33 -2.43 -3.33
C TRP A 162 19.07 -1.33 -4.09
N GLU A 163 18.39 -0.25 -4.44
CA GLU A 163 18.99 0.91 -5.09
C GLU A 163 20.04 1.56 -4.17
N VAL A 164 19.74 1.68 -2.87
CA VAL A 164 20.71 2.20 -1.90
C VAL A 164 21.87 1.22 -1.71
N PHE A 165 21.59 -0.06 -1.55
CA PHE A 165 22.59 -1.10 -1.35
C PHE A 165 23.59 -1.19 -2.52
N TYR A 166 23.10 -1.13 -3.76
CA TYR A 166 23.92 -1.14 -4.96
C TYR A 166 24.44 0.25 -5.38
N ARG A 167 24.19 1.29 -4.55
CA ARG A 167 24.61 2.67 -4.82
C ARG A 167 24.12 3.21 -6.15
N GLU A 168 22.90 2.84 -6.55
CA GLU A 168 22.28 3.36 -7.76
C GLU A 168 22.01 4.86 -7.61
N ILE A 169 22.29 5.63 -8.68
CA ILE A 169 22.08 7.09 -8.67
C ILE A 169 20.59 7.43 -8.67
N LYS A 170 19.76 6.56 -9.26
CA LYS A 170 18.32 6.78 -9.43
C LYS A 170 17.52 5.64 -8.84
N THR A 171 16.46 5.97 -8.10
CA THR A 171 15.44 5.05 -7.64
C THR A 171 14.22 5.16 -8.54
N GLY A 172 13.74 4.03 -9.06
CA GLY A 172 12.57 3.98 -9.91
C GLY A 172 11.25 4.00 -9.11
N PHE A 173 10.18 4.35 -9.79
CA PHE A 173 8.82 4.10 -9.34
C PHE A 173 7.91 3.83 -10.53
N MET A 174 6.80 3.16 -10.28
CA MET A 174 5.77 2.96 -11.29
C MET A 174 4.37 2.96 -10.70
N ILE A 175 3.40 3.33 -11.53
CA ILE A 175 1.98 3.09 -11.32
C ILE A 175 1.56 1.98 -12.28
N GLN A 176 1.05 0.90 -11.75
CA GLN A 176 0.61 -0.25 -12.53
C GLN A 176 -0.84 -0.59 -12.27
N LYS A 177 -1.51 -1.12 -13.26
CA LYS A 177 -2.78 -1.81 -13.10
C LYS A 177 -2.47 -3.25 -12.71
N ILE A 178 -2.91 -3.67 -11.52
CA ILE A 178 -2.72 -5.04 -11.03
C ILE A 178 -3.49 -6.02 -11.92
N ASP A 179 -2.83 -7.09 -12.32
CA ASP A 179 -3.45 -8.24 -12.96
C ASP A 179 -3.23 -9.52 -12.13
N LYS A 180 -3.48 -10.69 -12.72
CA LYS A 180 -3.36 -11.99 -12.05
C LYS A 180 -1.92 -12.38 -11.74
N THR A 181 -0.96 -11.80 -12.46
CA THR A 181 0.47 -12.10 -12.31
C THR A 181 1.06 -11.18 -11.24
N LEU A 182 1.74 -11.77 -10.26
CA LEU A 182 2.45 -11.01 -9.24
C LEU A 182 3.51 -10.11 -9.89
N ASP A 183 3.45 -8.81 -9.57
CA ASP A 183 4.42 -7.79 -9.99
C ASP A 183 4.56 -7.53 -11.51
N PHE A 184 3.63 -8.02 -12.35
CA PHE A 184 3.62 -7.85 -13.80
C PHE A 184 2.35 -7.18 -14.34
N GLY A 185 1.74 -6.29 -13.56
CA GLY A 185 0.60 -5.51 -14.05
C GLY A 185 0.97 -4.58 -15.20
N ASN A 186 -0.02 -4.17 -15.99
CA ASN A 186 0.19 -3.19 -17.06
C ASN A 186 0.69 -1.86 -16.47
N ILE A 187 1.88 -1.42 -16.87
CA ILE A 187 2.46 -0.15 -16.43
C ILE A 187 1.69 0.99 -17.09
N ILE A 188 1.16 1.89 -16.25
CA ILE A 188 0.44 3.08 -16.69
C ILE A 188 1.38 4.28 -16.77
N SER A 189 2.27 4.40 -15.76
CA SER A 189 3.25 5.47 -15.67
C SER A 189 4.45 4.99 -14.86
N ASN A 190 5.62 5.48 -15.21
CA ASN A 190 6.85 5.23 -14.45
C ASN A 190 7.73 6.48 -14.44
N GLY A 191 8.71 6.48 -13.57
CA GLY A 191 9.69 7.56 -13.48
C GLY A 191 10.82 7.22 -12.54
N PHE A 192 11.70 8.19 -12.33
CA PHE A 192 12.85 8.06 -11.46
C PHE A 192 13.01 9.31 -10.61
N PHE A 193 13.55 9.14 -9.43
CA PHE A 193 14.06 10.22 -8.59
C PHE A 193 15.49 9.92 -8.14
N GLN A 194 16.20 10.92 -7.68
CA GLN A 194 17.58 10.74 -7.20
C GLN A 194 17.57 9.90 -5.92
N THR A 195 18.39 8.85 -5.88
CA THR A 195 18.56 8.01 -4.71
C THR A 195 19.20 8.82 -3.58
N LYS A 196 18.58 8.83 -2.40
CA LYS A 196 19.15 9.44 -1.20
C LYS A 196 19.99 8.40 -0.47
N SER A 197 21.28 8.64 -0.36
CA SER A 197 22.29 7.67 0.09
C SER A 197 22.35 7.42 1.60
N PHE A 198 21.50 8.05 2.44
CA PHE A 198 21.80 8.11 3.86
C PHE A 198 21.08 7.10 4.77
N PHE A 199 19.98 6.46 4.37
CA PHE A 199 19.25 5.55 5.26
C PHE A 199 18.54 4.45 4.48
N PHE A 200 18.85 3.19 4.81
CA PHE A 200 18.31 2.01 4.13
C PHE A 200 16.78 1.87 4.21
N ILE A 201 16.19 2.31 5.32
CA ILE A 201 14.76 2.08 5.58
C ILE A 201 13.89 3.29 5.19
N LYS A 202 14.49 4.43 4.84
CA LYS A 202 13.75 5.68 4.61
C LYS A 202 14.00 6.37 3.29
N SER A 203 14.75 5.78 2.41
CA SER A 203 14.78 6.17 1.00
C SER A 203 13.55 5.68 0.24
N SER A 204 12.71 4.90 0.89
CA SER A 204 11.47 4.34 0.35
C SER A 204 10.24 5.15 0.72
#